data_bbb229ff152adac6f30d7e632048040e
#
_entry.id   bbb229ff152adac6f30d7e632048040e
#
_cell.length_a   1.000
_cell.length_b   1.000
_cell.length_c   1.000
_cell.angle_alpha   90.00
_cell.angle_beta   90.00
_cell.angle_gamma   90.00
#
_symmetry.space_group_name_H-M   'P 1'
#
loop_
_entity.id
_entity.type
_entity.pdbx_description
1 polymer ?
#
loop_
_entity_poly.entity_id
_entity_poly.type
_entity_poly.pdbx_seq_one_letter_code
_entity_poly.pdbx_strand_id
1 'polypeptide(L)'
;MTKEKKLYLTAGFLSIVSILLGFIAFSIIIVCTPLHTLLLKGNSTHEYKLYDYEDPIVPIIEDPNQVSLLKDFHSALESFPEYTFLEKINQSLDIQYFCGSESFAPDNINIFEHDGTNYITVNQLLLNKEAFNAERIPLHCGNGFDETSYIVSPDYHISVILGSNYLKYFNIGDVISALNYYEVPTYMVVQGFAEKSACATVNGVTIDLDNYIITASPLFNFMPESFDETRYHGLLYFQKIDSYFMLKKASNIVDIIAGLDNISTANNMFPMYIQAYSPYYQMYIRFICRQPLVVDIFLFVLLLLGALICQCYIIHLSRAVTSKCFDLKLLLFYPFFDFCMILFFFILGELMSMNKDFLISASLILTLTFIFLSDIALIILFQSKSKSQISLCQK
;
A
#
# COMPACT_ATOMS: atom_id res chain seq x y z
N MET A 1 16.84 42.87 -22.55
CA MET A 1 16.47 42.70 -21.13
C MET A 1 17.43 43.53 -20.29
N THR A 2 16.94 44.47 -19.50
CA THR A 2 17.77 45.31 -18.65
C THR A 2 18.48 44.46 -17.58
N LYS A 3 19.66 44.97 -17.10
CA LYS A 3 20.47 44.29 -16.08
C LYS A 3 19.66 43.97 -14.83
N GLU A 4 18.72 44.84 -14.46
CA GLU A 4 17.78 44.67 -13.34
C GLU A 4 16.78 43.52 -13.56
N LYS A 5 16.16 43.42 -14.75
CA LYS A 5 15.26 42.31 -15.05
C LYS A 5 15.93 40.94 -14.98
N LYS A 6 17.19 40.84 -15.42
CA LYS A 6 17.99 39.62 -15.28
C LYS A 6 18.19 39.26 -13.81
N LEU A 7 18.46 40.23 -12.96
CA LEU A 7 18.74 40.05 -11.56
C LEU A 7 17.50 39.56 -10.79
N TYR A 8 16.32 40.16 -11.05
CA TYR A 8 15.02 39.69 -10.44
C TYR A 8 14.69 38.29 -10.88
N LEU A 9 14.94 37.95 -12.15
CA LEU A 9 14.68 36.58 -12.64
C LEU A 9 15.61 35.56 -11.97
N THR A 10 16.88 35.91 -11.78
CA THR A 10 17.85 35.05 -11.08
C THR A 10 17.48 34.87 -9.61
N ALA A 11 17.09 35.93 -8.93
CA ALA A 11 16.66 35.88 -7.53
C ALA A 11 15.38 35.02 -7.36
N GLY A 12 14.39 35.20 -8.23
CA GLY A 12 13.17 34.36 -8.20
C GLY A 12 13.45 32.89 -8.45
N PHE A 13 14.35 32.58 -9.40
CA PHE A 13 14.77 31.20 -9.65
C PHE A 13 15.46 30.57 -8.41
N LEU A 14 16.37 31.33 -7.77
CA LEU A 14 17.06 30.86 -6.56
C LEU A 14 16.12 30.67 -5.38
N SER A 15 15.09 31.50 -5.23
CA SER A 15 14.04 31.29 -4.21
C SER A 15 13.30 29.98 -4.44
N ILE A 16 12.89 29.69 -5.67
CA ILE A 16 12.25 28.41 -6.01
C ILE A 16 13.18 27.22 -5.68
N VAL A 17 14.46 27.31 -6.03
CA VAL A 17 15.44 26.26 -5.72
C VAL A 17 15.61 26.09 -4.21
N SER A 18 15.67 27.18 -3.44
CA SER A 18 15.75 27.13 -1.97
C SER A 18 14.53 26.41 -1.36
N ILE A 19 13.32 26.75 -1.82
CA ILE A 19 12.07 26.13 -1.36
C ILE A 19 12.09 24.62 -1.66
N LEU A 20 12.46 24.23 -2.88
CA LEU A 20 12.54 22.82 -3.28
C LEU A 20 13.55 22.04 -2.44
N LEU A 21 14.74 22.59 -2.21
CA LEU A 21 15.77 21.95 -1.38
C LEU A 21 15.30 21.79 0.08
N GLY A 22 14.67 22.83 0.64
CA GLY A 22 14.08 22.78 1.98
C GLY A 22 12.97 21.71 2.07
N PHE A 23 12.07 21.68 1.08
CA PHE A 23 10.99 20.70 1.03
C PHE A 23 11.52 19.25 1.01
N ILE A 24 12.52 18.95 0.16
CA ILE A 24 13.13 17.63 0.09
C ILE A 24 13.82 17.29 1.42
N ALA A 25 14.55 18.25 2.04
CA ALA A 25 15.23 18.04 3.31
C ALA A 25 14.25 17.69 4.45
N PHE A 26 13.17 18.47 4.61
CA PHE A 26 12.18 18.22 5.65
C PHE A 26 11.36 16.95 5.38
N SER A 27 11.08 16.63 4.11
CA SER A 27 10.43 15.37 3.73
C SER A 27 11.26 14.16 4.17
N ILE A 28 12.58 14.19 4.00
CA ILE A 28 13.50 13.14 4.46
C ILE A 28 13.42 12.99 5.99
N ILE A 29 13.52 14.10 6.75
CA ILE A 29 13.47 14.04 8.21
C ILE A 29 12.13 13.53 8.74
N ILE A 30 11.01 13.97 8.17
CA ILE A 30 9.68 13.55 8.59
C ILE A 30 9.52 12.03 8.41
N VAL A 31 10.07 11.47 7.34
CA VAL A 31 10.01 10.03 7.10
C VAL A 31 10.94 9.25 8.05
N CYS A 32 12.09 9.81 8.42
CA CYS A 32 13.07 9.13 9.28
C CYS A 32 12.85 9.35 10.78
N THR A 33 11.90 10.21 11.21
CA THR A 33 11.71 10.53 12.63
C THR A 33 10.61 9.69 13.32
N PRO A 34 10.70 9.49 14.65
CA PRO A 34 9.64 8.86 15.44
C PRO A 34 8.28 9.57 15.34
N LEU A 35 8.26 10.86 15.00
CA LEU A 35 7.03 11.62 14.74
C LEU A 35 6.27 11.02 13.55
N HIS A 36 6.99 10.61 12.51
CA HIS A 36 6.43 9.92 11.37
C HIS A 36 5.82 8.56 11.78
N THR A 37 6.49 7.80 12.66
CA THR A 37 5.95 6.53 13.16
C THR A 37 4.66 6.70 13.95
N LEU A 38 4.50 7.83 14.64
CA LEU A 38 3.25 8.20 15.32
C LEU A 38 2.13 8.59 14.34
N LEU A 39 2.45 9.34 13.29
CA LEU A 39 1.51 9.79 12.27
C LEU A 39 1.05 8.66 11.34
N LEU A 40 1.94 7.70 11.07
CA LEU A 40 1.66 6.52 10.26
C LEU A 40 1.26 5.29 11.07
N LYS A 41 1.03 5.43 12.37
CA LYS A 41 0.52 4.35 13.19
C LYS A 41 -0.86 3.98 12.71
N GLY A 42 -0.92 2.94 11.88
CA GLY A 42 -2.16 2.42 11.35
C GLY A 42 -3.11 1.98 12.47
N ASN A 43 -4.40 1.99 12.18
CA ASN A 43 -5.37 1.42 13.09
C ASN A 43 -5.26 -0.11 13.03
N SER A 44 -4.97 -0.75 14.17
CA SER A 44 -4.84 -2.22 14.27
C SER A 44 -6.13 -3.00 13.97
N THR A 45 -7.25 -2.29 13.80
CA THR A 45 -8.54 -2.88 13.40
C THR A 45 -8.85 -2.64 11.92
N HIS A 46 -8.01 -1.91 11.19
CA HIS A 46 -8.20 -1.64 9.78
C HIS A 46 -7.49 -2.68 8.92
N GLU A 47 -8.19 -3.19 7.93
CA GLU A 47 -7.63 -4.09 6.92
C GLU A 47 -7.00 -3.26 5.79
N TYR A 48 -5.79 -3.63 5.44
CA TYR A 48 -5.05 -3.06 4.32
C TYR A 48 -4.93 -4.11 3.24
N LYS A 49 -5.17 -3.74 1.99
CA LYS A 49 -4.97 -4.65 0.85
C LYS A 49 -3.55 -4.54 0.31
N LEU A 50 -2.91 -5.70 0.10
CA LEU A 50 -1.71 -5.85 -0.72
C LEU A 50 -2.09 -6.00 -2.18
N TYR A 51 -1.22 -5.57 -3.07
CA TYR A 51 -1.33 -5.78 -4.51
C TYR A 51 0.04 -5.63 -5.18
N ASP A 52 0.19 -6.22 -6.35
CA ASP A 52 1.34 -6.04 -7.23
C ASP A 52 0.96 -5.23 -8.49
N TYR A 53 1.94 -4.95 -9.33
CA TYR A 53 1.77 -4.30 -10.63
C TYR A 53 2.31 -5.15 -11.78
N GLU A 54 2.67 -6.41 -11.50
CA GLU A 54 3.26 -7.25 -12.54
C GLU A 54 2.20 -7.71 -13.54
N ASP A 55 2.53 -7.49 -14.80
CA ASP A 55 1.76 -7.97 -15.95
C ASP A 55 2.80 -8.33 -17.05
N PRO A 56 2.84 -9.55 -17.57
CA PRO A 56 1.80 -10.56 -17.60
C PRO A 56 1.97 -11.71 -16.55
N ILE A 57 0.88 -12.14 -15.99
CA ILE A 57 0.79 -13.26 -15.03
C ILE A 57 1.11 -14.63 -15.70
N VAL A 58 0.76 -14.81 -16.96
CA VAL A 58 0.80 -16.12 -17.65
C VAL A 58 2.17 -16.81 -17.60
N PRO A 59 3.30 -16.16 -17.88
CA PRO A 59 4.60 -16.83 -17.80
C PRO A 59 4.95 -17.32 -16.39
N ILE A 60 4.41 -16.66 -15.36
CA ILE A 60 4.70 -16.99 -13.97
C ILE A 60 3.96 -18.27 -13.55
N ILE A 61 2.68 -18.39 -13.93
CA ILE A 61 1.83 -19.52 -13.51
C ILE A 61 2.07 -20.80 -14.33
N GLU A 62 2.72 -20.73 -15.49
CA GLU A 62 2.99 -21.86 -16.36
C GLU A 62 4.36 -22.53 -16.14
N ASP A 63 5.25 -21.88 -15.39
CA ASP A 63 6.57 -22.43 -15.05
C ASP A 63 6.57 -23.02 -13.63
N PRO A 64 6.78 -24.35 -13.47
CA PRO A 64 6.81 -24.98 -12.14
C PRO A 64 7.82 -24.35 -11.17
N ASN A 65 8.95 -23.83 -11.69
CA ASN A 65 9.94 -23.15 -10.85
C ASN A 65 9.39 -21.81 -10.32
N GLN A 66 8.69 -21.05 -11.16
CA GLN A 66 8.05 -19.80 -10.76
C GLN A 66 6.90 -20.06 -9.78
N VAL A 67 6.13 -21.12 -9.96
CA VAL A 67 5.09 -21.56 -9.02
C VAL A 67 5.70 -21.90 -7.65
N SER A 68 6.87 -22.56 -7.62
CA SER A 68 7.58 -22.80 -6.36
C SER A 68 8.02 -21.51 -5.68
N LEU A 69 8.55 -20.54 -6.43
CA LEU A 69 8.94 -19.23 -5.92
C LEU A 69 7.74 -18.44 -5.40
N LEU A 70 6.60 -18.48 -6.09
CA LEU A 70 5.36 -17.87 -5.61
C LEU A 70 4.91 -18.47 -4.28
N LYS A 71 5.02 -19.78 -4.12
CA LYS A 71 4.68 -20.49 -2.88
C LYS A 71 5.60 -20.07 -1.73
N ASP A 72 6.91 -19.99 -1.97
CA ASP A 72 7.87 -19.52 -0.97
C ASP A 72 7.64 -18.05 -0.61
N PHE A 73 7.36 -17.23 -1.59
CA PHE A 73 7.03 -15.83 -1.40
C PHE A 73 5.75 -15.63 -0.58
N HIS A 74 4.67 -16.36 -0.92
CA HIS A 74 3.45 -16.38 -0.14
C HIS A 74 3.71 -16.77 1.32
N SER A 75 4.49 -17.84 1.55
CA SER A 75 4.84 -18.30 2.90
C SER A 75 5.63 -17.24 3.69
N ALA A 76 6.51 -16.50 3.01
CA ALA A 76 7.25 -15.40 3.59
C ALA A 76 6.33 -14.21 3.95
N LEU A 77 5.35 -13.88 3.11
CA LEU A 77 4.34 -12.87 3.40
C LEU A 77 3.48 -13.27 4.59
N GLU A 78 2.99 -14.52 4.63
CA GLU A 78 2.15 -15.03 5.73
C GLU A 78 2.88 -15.06 7.07
N SER A 79 4.17 -15.41 7.07
CA SER A 79 4.98 -15.51 8.29
C SER A 79 5.54 -14.17 8.79
N PHE A 80 5.31 -13.06 8.09
CA PHE A 80 5.88 -11.77 8.48
C PHE A 80 5.32 -11.30 9.84
N PRO A 81 6.18 -10.99 10.82
CA PRO A 81 5.75 -10.82 12.22
C PRO A 81 4.99 -9.52 12.49
N GLU A 82 5.09 -8.51 11.62
CA GLU A 82 4.57 -7.17 11.88
C GLU A 82 3.06 -7.02 11.62
N TYR A 83 2.46 -7.98 10.90
CA TYR A 83 1.03 -7.99 10.62
C TYR A 83 0.42 -9.38 10.76
N THR A 84 -0.89 -9.46 10.68
CA THR A 84 -1.65 -10.71 10.49
C THR A 84 -2.13 -10.75 9.06
N PHE A 85 -1.69 -11.75 8.30
CA PHE A 85 -2.02 -11.95 6.89
C PHE A 85 -3.41 -12.60 6.75
N LEU A 86 -4.27 -12.03 5.90
CA LEU A 86 -5.67 -12.44 5.73
C LEU A 86 -5.94 -12.75 4.27
N GLU A 87 -6.02 -14.04 3.92
CA GLU A 87 -6.45 -14.42 2.58
C GLU A 87 -7.97 -14.39 2.49
N LYS A 88 -8.50 -13.56 1.61
CA LYS A 88 -9.93 -13.43 1.33
C LYS A 88 -10.11 -13.34 -0.18
N ILE A 89 -10.31 -14.49 -0.82
CA ILE A 89 -10.45 -14.59 -2.27
C ILE A 89 -11.91 -14.92 -2.60
N ASN A 90 -12.60 -13.96 -3.19
CA ASN A 90 -13.96 -14.14 -3.70
C ASN A 90 -13.88 -14.46 -5.19
N GLN A 91 -14.31 -15.66 -5.57
CA GLN A 91 -14.22 -16.17 -6.94
C GLN A 91 -15.41 -17.05 -7.29
N SER A 92 -15.46 -17.50 -8.52
CA SER A 92 -16.39 -18.52 -8.99
C SER A 92 -15.78 -19.92 -8.90
N LEU A 93 -16.63 -20.92 -8.76
CA LEU A 93 -16.27 -22.34 -8.74
C LEU A 93 -17.31 -23.13 -9.51
N ASP A 94 -16.88 -24.11 -10.30
CA ASP A 94 -17.77 -24.98 -11.04
C ASP A 94 -18.01 -26.27 -10.24
N ILE A 95 -19.24 -26.49 -9.82
CA ILE A 95 -19.63 -27.70 -9.08
C ILE A 95 -20.48 -28.61 -9.94
N GLN A 96 -20.44 -29.90 -9.64
CA GLN A 96 -21.34 -30.86 -10.31
C GLN A 96 -22.77 -30.41 -10.14
N TYR A 97 -23.52 -30.39 -11.26
CA TYR A 97 -24.91 -29.99 -11.29
C TYR A 97 -25.78 -30.95 -10.47
N PHE A 98 -26.68 -30.39 -9.66
CA PHE A 98 -27.73 -31.09 -8.98
C PHE A 98 -29.06 -30.33 -9.11
N CYS A 99 -30.21 -31.03 -8.93
CA CYS A 99 -31.51 -30.39 -9.09
C CYS A 99 -31.71 -29.27 -8.05
N GLY A 100 -31.90 -28.05 -8.54
CA GLY A 100 -32.02 -26.81 -7.75
C GLY A 100 -30.72 -26.03 -7.58
N SER A 101 -29.60 -26.49 -8.15
CA SER A 101 -28.31 -25.78 -8.11
C SER A 101 -28.35 -24.41 -8.80
N GLU A 102 -29.31 -24.18 -9.70
CA GLU A 102 -29.47 -22.89 -10.40
C GLU A 102 -29.74 -21.72 -9.43
N SER A 103 -30.28 -22.01 -8.26
CA SER A 103 -30.55 -21.01 -7.23
C SER A 103 -29.28 -20.45 -6.55
N PHE A 104 -28.12 -21.07 -6.77
CA PHE A 104 -26.82 -20.70 -6.25
C PHE A 104 -25.91 -20.02 -7.28
N ALA A 105 -26.33 -20.05 -8.55
CA ALA A 105 -25.57 -19.42 -9.62
C ALA A 105 -25.56 -17.88 -9.44
N PRO A 106 -24.47 -17.20 -9.80
CA PRO A 106 -24.47 -15.76 -9.95
C PRO A 106 -25.45 -15.33 -11.09
N ASP A 107 -25.61 -14.04 -11.31
CA ASP A 107 -26.63 -13.46 -12.22
C ASP A 107 -26.79 -14.11 -13.59
N ASN A 108 -25.73 -14.76 -14.10
CA ASN A 108 -25.74 -15.52 -15.34
C ASN A 108 -25.54 -17.01 -15.05
N ILE A 109 -26.61 -17.80 -15.15
CA ILE A 109 -26.53 -19.25 -15.02
C ILE A 109 -25.68 -19.82 -16.15
N ASN A 110 -24.54 -20.40 -15.80
CA ASN A 110 -23.64 -21.08 -16.72
C ASN A 110 -23.63 -22.58 -16.38
N ILE A 111 -24.30 -23.39 -17.22
CA ILE A 111 -24.28 -24.84 -17.14
C ILE A 111 -23.54 -25.36 -18.35
N PHE A 112 -22.53 -26.20 -18.15
CA PHE A 112 -21.72 -26.78 -19.22
C PHE A 112 -21.41 -28.25 -18.91
N GLU A 113 -21.06 -28.99 -19.93
CA GLU A 113 -20.67 -30.40 -19.82
C GLU A 113 -19.15 -30.54 -19.91
N HIS A 114 -18.58 -31.29 -18.97
CA HIS A 114 -17.19 -31.69 -18.96
C HIS A 114 -17.11 -33.19 -18.64
N ASP A 115 -16.46 -33.98 -19.50
CA ASP A 115 -16.32 -35.43 -19.40
C ASP A 115 -17.65 -36.18 -19.12
N GLY A 116 -18.73 -35.76 -19.81
CA GLY A 116 -20.05 -36.38 -19.66
C GLY A 116 -20.81 -36.03 -18.37
N THR A 117 -20.27 -35.10 -17.56
CA THR A 117 -20.88 -34.60 -16.32
C THR A 117 -21.24 -33.12 -16.51
N ASN A 118 -22.43 -32.73 -16.09
CA ASN A 118 -22.85 -31.34 -16.09
C ASN A 118 -22.32 -30.62 -14.85
N TYR A 119 -21.82 -29.40 -15.06
CA TYR A 119 -21.34 -28.51 -14.01
C TYR A 119 -22.10 -27.19 -14.05
N ILE A 120 -22.14 -26.49 -12.91
CA ILE A 120 -22.73 -25.17 -12.75
C ILE A 120 -21.80 -24.28 -11.95
N THR A 121 -21.64 -23.04 -12.41
CA THR A 121 -20.82 -22.04 -11.71
C THR A 121 -21.57 -21.47 -10.51
N VAL A 122 -20.91 -21.47 -9.34
CA VAL A 122 -21.42 -20.91 -8.06
C VAL A 122 -20.39 -19.98 -7.43
N ASN A 123 -20.79 -19.22 -6.42
CA ASN A 123 -19.89 -18.34 -5.69
C ASN A 123 -19.07 -19.11 -4.65
N GLN A 124 -17.78 -18.80 -4.58
CA GLN A 124 -16.84 -19.37 -3.61
C GLN A 124 -16.10 -18.24 -2.88
N LEU A 125 -15.89 -18.45 -1.58
CA LEU A 125 -15.03 -17.61 -0.75
C LEU A 125 -13.93 -18.45 -0.11
N LEU A 126 -12.67 -18.24 -0.53
CA LEU A 126 -11.51 -18.87 0.11
C LEU A 126 -11.02 -17.99 1.25
N LEU A 127 -10.77 -18.61 2.39
CA LEU A 127 -10.27 -17.96 3.59
C LEU A 127 -9.10 -18.76 4.17
N ASN A 128 -7.98 -18.09 4.51
CA ASN A 128 -7.02 -18.74 5.39
C ASN A 128 -7.53 -18.74 6.82
N LYS A 129 -6.81 -19.42 7.72
CA LYS A 129 -7.19 -19.55 9.11
C LYS A 129 -7.41 -18.21 9.81
N GLU A 130 -6.51 -17.26 9.57
CA GLU A 130 -6.56 -15.95 10.21
C GLU A 130 -7.74 -15.12 9.70
N ALA A 131 -8.06 -15.20 8.40
CA ALA A 131 -9.23 -14.55 7.83
C ALA A 131 -10.53 -15.18 8.33
N PHE A 132 -10.61 -16.52 8.38
CA PHE A 132 -11.78 -17.21 8.92
C PHE A 132 -12.06 -16.80 10.37
N ASN A 133 -11.02 -16.73 11.20
CA ASN A 133 -11.14 -16.29 12.59
C ASN A 133 -11.50 -14.80 12.71
N ALA A 134 -11.01 -13.95 11.82
CA ALA A 134 -11.30 -12.52 11.81
C ALA A 134 -12.76 -12.23 11.43
N GLU A 135 -13.30 -12.95 10.43
CA GLU A 135 -14.69 -12.81 9.98
C GLU A 135 -15.70 -13.35 10.97
N ARG A 136 -15.30 -14.28 11.86
CA ARG A 136 -16.18 -14.85 12.90
C ARG A 136 -17.48 -15.41 12.33
N ILE A 137 -17.41 -16.13 11.22
CA ILE A 137 -18.58 -16.69 10.54
C ILE A 137 -19.34 -17.62 11.49
N PRO A 138 -20.59 -17.32 11.84
CA PRO A 138 -21.37 -18.18 12.74
C PRO A 138 -21.79 -19.45 12.01
N LEU A 139 -21.72 -20.60 12.72
CA LEU A 139 -22.11 -21.90 12.18
C LEU A 139 -23.47 -22.35 12.71
N HIS A 140 -24.33 -22.81 11.81
CA HIS A 140 -25.58 -23.46 12.16
C HIS A 140 -25.33 -24.86 12.72
N CYS A 141 -24.46 -25.64 12.08
CA CYS A 141 -24.07 -26.99 12.53
C CYS A 141 -22.72 -27.37 11.91
N GLY A 142 -22.11 -28.44 12.43
CA GLY A 142 -20.80 -28.92 12.03
C GLY A 142 -19.65 -28.25 12.77
N ASN A 143 -18.46 -28.36 12.20
CA ASN A 143 -17.25 -27.80 12.75
C ASN A 143 -16.71 -26.71 11.85
N GLY A 144 -16.00 -25.74 12.43
CA GLY A 144 -15.17 -24.80 11.70
C GLY A 144 -13.91 -25.47 11.15
N PHE A 145 -13.12 -24.73 10.40
CA PHE A 145 -11.86 -25.23 9.90
C PHE A 145 -10.83 -25.39 11.02
N ASP A 146 -10.18 -26.54 11.06
CA ASP A 146 -9.02 -26.82 11.89
C ASP A 146 -7.71 -26.68 11.07
N GLU A 147 -6.54 -26.92 11.69
CA GLU A 147 -5.23 -26.82 11.02
C GLU A 147 -5.11 -27.76 9.82
N THR A 148 -5.76 -28.92 9.87
CA THR A 148 -5.67 -29.92 8.80
C THR A 148 -6.58 -29.59 7.63
N SER A 149 -7.60 -28.77 7.85
CA SER A 149 -8.55 -28.34 6.82
C SER A 149 -7.91 -27.53 5.70
N TYR A 150 -6.77 -26.90 5.97
CA TYR A 150 -6.02 -26.08 5.00
C TYR A 150 -5.01 -26.88 4.17
N ILE A 151 -4.68 -28.11 4.59
CA ILE A 151 -3.71 -28.95 3.90
C ILE A 151 -4.44 -29.82 2.90
N VAL A 152 -4.12 -29.69 1.64
CA VAL A 152 -4.74 -30.45 0.55
C VAL A 152 -3.94 -31.71 0.25
N SER A 153 -4.63 -32.83 0.12
CA SER A 153 -4.06 -34.09 -0.35
C SER A 153 -3.83 -34.10 -1.87
N PRO A 154 -2.94 -34.95 -2.41
CA PRO A 154 -2.68 -35.01 -3.86
C PRO A 154 -3.90 -35.32 -4.72
N ASP A 155 -4.95 -35.92 -4.16
CA ASP A 155 -6.25 -36.16 -4.80
C ASP A 155 -7.24 -35.01 -4.62
N TYR A 156 -6.75 -33.81 -4.26
CA TYR A 156 -7.50 -32.55 -4.20
C TYR A 156 -8.77 -32.59 -3.33
N HIS A 157 -8.71 -33.26 -2.16
CA HIS A 157 -9.77 -33.14 -1.15
C HIS A 157 -9.62 -31.82 -0.37
N ILE A 158 -10.65 -30.98 -0.40
CA ILE A 158 -10.65 -29.65 0.19
C ILE A 158 -11.84 -29.54 1.17
N SER A 159 -11.60 -29.02 2.36
CA SER A 159 -12.63 -28.78 3.37
C SER A 159 -13.48 -27.55 3.03
N VAL A 160 -14.82 -27.69 3.14
CA VAL A 160 -15.75 -26.61 2.89
C VAL A 160 -16.81 -26.46 3.98
N ILE A 161 -17.26 -25.22 4.17
CA ILE A 161 -18.46 -24.86 4.92
C ILE A 161 -19.46 -24.29 3.90
N LEU A 162 -20.65 -24.79 3.88
CA LEU A 162 -21.68 -24.37 2.94
C LEU A 162 -22.57 -23.27 3.55
N GLY A 163 -23.04 -22.35 2.74
CA GLY A 163 -24.06 -21.38 3.13
C GLY A 163 -25.38 -22.03 3.51
N SER A 164 -26.22 -21.33 4.27
CA SER A 164 -27.43 -21.88 4.86
C SER A 164 -28.42 -22.48 3.84
N ASN A 165 -28.46 -21.96 2.62
CA ASN A 165 -29.38 -22.45 1.58
C ASN A 165 -29.02 -23.83 1.03
N TYR A 166 -27.77 -24.29 1.23
CA TYR A 166 -27.34 -25.65 0.86
C TYR A 166 -27.82 -26.75 1.81
N LEU A 167 -28.30 -26.42 3.04
CA LEU A 167 -28.73 -27.37 4.06
C LEU A 167 -29.81 -28.40 3.58
N LYS A 168 -30.60 -28.01 2.58
CA LYS A 168 -31.65 -28.90 2.04
C LYS A 168 -31.13 -29.91 1.00
N TYR A 169 -29.87 -29.78 0.58
CA TYR A 169 -29.27 -30.60 -0.48
C TYR A 169 -28.12 -31.47 0.00
N PHE A 170 -27.39 -31.03 1.03
CA PHE A 170 -26.18 -31.69 1.50
C PHE A 170 -26.21 -31.94 3.01
N ASN A 171 -25.41 -32.91 3.45
CA ASN A 171 -25.16 -33.24 4.84
C ASN A 171 -23.67 -33.08 5.15
N ILE A 172 -23.31 -32.98 6.44
CA ILE A 172 -21.93 -33.02 6.89
C ILE A 172 -21.31 -34.36 6.50
N GLY A 173 -20.14 -34.33 5.89
CA GLY A 173 -19.40 -35.47 5.35
C GLY A 173 -19.69 -35.78 3.88
N ASP A 174 -20.70 -35.16 3.28
CA ASP A 174 -20.90 -35.30 1.82
C ASP A 174 -19.70 -34.73 1.05
N VAL A 175 -19.45 -35.31 -0.14
CA VAL A 175 -18.41 -34.89 -1.04
C VAL A 175 -19.03 -34.30 -2.32
N ILE A 176 -18.69 -33.08 -2.64
CA ILE A 176 -19.14 -32.37 -3.84
C ILE A 176 -18.02 -32.37 -4.85
N SER A 177 -18.27 -32.93 -6.03
CA SER A 177 -17.32 -32.85 -7.14
C SER A 177 -17.32 -31.44 -7.73
N ALA A 178 -16.15 -30.89 -7.96
CA ALA A 178 -15.95 -29.55 -8.53
C ALA A 178 -14.80 -29.54 -9.53
N LEU A 179 -14.80 -28.52 -10.37
CA LEU A 179 -13.68 -28.18 -11.23
C LEU A 179 -13.14 -26.81 -10.79
N ASN A 180 -11.86 -26.78 -10.47
CA ASN A 180 -11.15 -25.53 -10.26
C ASN A 180 -10.67 -24.92 -11.59
N TYR A 181 -9.97 -23.81 -11.53
CA TYR A 181 -9.34 -23.23 -12.71
C TYR A 181 -8.55 -24.27 -13.50
N TYR A 182 -8.60 -24.16 -14.81
CA TYR A 182 -7.99 -25.11 -15.75
C TYR A 182 -8.57 -26.53 -15.65
N GLU A 183 -9.84 -26.63 -15.23
CA GLU A 183 -10.59 -27.90 -15.17
C GLU A 183 -9.95 -28.95 -14.26
N VAL A 184 -9.16 -28.53 -13.26
CA VAL A 184 -8.55 -29.44 -12.28
C VAL A 184 -9.65 -30.02 -11.36
N PRO A 185 -9.88 -31.34 -11.38
CA PRO A 185 -10.90 -31.99 -10.54
C PRO A 185 -10.60 -31.79 -9.07
N THR A 186 -11.62 -31.48 -8.30
CA THR A 186 -11.51 -31.23 -6.85
C THR A 186 -12.71 -31.84 -6.13
N TYR A 187 -12.48 -32.38 -4.94
CA TYR A 187 -13.48 -33.03 -4.09
C TYR A 187 -13.65 -32.22 -2.81
N MET A 188 -14.79 -31.56 -2.67
CA MET A 188 -15.08 -30.72 -1.51
C MET A 188 -15.80 -31.52 -0.43
N VAL A 189 -15.20 -31.64 0.74
CA VAL A 189 -15.77 -32.35 1.89
C VAL A 189 -16.48 -31.36 2.79
N VAL A 190 -17.79 -31.54 2.94
CA VAL A 190 -18.66 -30.68 3.75
C VAL A 190 -18.37 -30.89 5.24
N GLN A 191 -17.81 -29.87 5.91
CA GLN A 191 -17.52 -29.90 7.35
C GLN A 191 -18.61 -29.24 8.21
N GLY A 192 -19.38 -28.32 7.61
CA GLY A 192 -20.42 -27.58 8.34
C GLY A 192 -21.26 -26.71 7.45
N PHE A 193 -22.16 -25.98 8.06
CA PHE A 193 -23.02 -25.01 7.42
C PHE A 193 -22.99 -23.69 8.19
N ALA A 194 -22.91 -22.60 7.48
CA ALA A 194 -23.03 -21.26 8.05
C ALA A 194 -24.46 -20.99 8.53
N GLU A 195 -24.62 -20.16 9.55
CA GLU A 195 -25.95 -19.68 9.96
C GLU A 195 -26.55 -18.84 8.82
N LYS A 196 -27.90 -18.77 8.85
CA LYS A 196 -28.64 -17.93 7.90
C LYS A 196 -28.26 -16.48 8.07
N SER A 197 -28.05 -15.78 6.95
CA SER A 197 -27.60 -14.40 6.89
C SER A 197 -26.20 -14.17 7.51
N ALA A 198 -25.39 -15.23 7.59
CA ALA A 198 -23.97 -15.06 7.86
C ALA A 198 -23.33 -14.22 6.75
N CYS A 199 -22.37 -13.37 7.10
CA CYS A 199 -21.72 -12.48 6.15
C CYS A 199 -20.21 -12.42 6.36
N ALA A 200 -19.50 -12.00 5.33
CA ALA A 200 -18.07 -11.71 5.37
C ALA A 200 -17.78 -10.38 4.65
N THR A 201 -16.63 -9.77 4.94
CA THR A 201 -16.21 -8.52 4.30
C THR A 201 -15.05 -8.78 3.36
N VAL A 202 -15.25 -8.52 2.07
CA VAL A 202 -14.22 -8.62 1.03
C VAL A 202 -14.18 -7.34 0.22
N ASN A 203 -12.99 -6.77 -0.03
CA ASN A 203 -12.82 -5.48 -0.73
C ASN A 203 -13.64 -4.32 -0.11
N GLY A 204 -13.86 -4.36 1.22
CA GLY A 204 -14.69 -3.36 1.91
C GLY A 204 -16.20 -3.51 1.67
N VAL A 205 -16.63 -4.56 0.96
CA VAL A 205 -18.04 -4.88 0.71
C VAL A 205 -18.45 -6.07 1.55
N THR A 206 -19.56 -5.94 2.29
CA THR A 206 -20.15 -7.06 3.01
C THR A 206 -20.95 -7.93 2.05
N ILE A 207 -20.62 -9.21 1.97
CA ILE A 207 -21.29 -10.22 1.15
C ILE A 207 -22.11 -11.16 2.04
N ASP A 208 -23.31 -11.52 1.58
CA ASP A 208 -24.16 -12.53 2.19
C ASP A 208 -23.68 -13.93 1.78
N LEU A 209 -23.46 -14.80 2.75
CA LEU A 209 -22.89 -16.15 2.55
C LEU A 209 -23.93 -17.26 2.36
N ASP A 210 -25.23 -16.96 2.37
CA ASP A 210 -26.29 -17.98 2.29
C ASP A 210 -26.17 -18.87 1.03
N ASN A 211 -25.64 -18.32 -0.07
CA ASN A 211 -25.43 -19.02 -1.35
C ASN A 211 -23.94 -19.25 -1.67
N TYR A 212 -23.04 -19.12 -0.72
CA TYR A 212 -21.60 -19.31 -0.94
C TYR A 212 -21.11 -20.68 -0.51
N ILE A 213 -20.08 -21.16 -1.17
CA ILE A 213 -19.20 -22.22 -0.69
C ILE A 213 -17.99 -21.56 -0.04
N ILE A 214 -17.87 -21.66 1.28
CA ILE A 214 -16.73 -21.14 2.03
C ILE A 214 -15.68 -22.24 2.06
N THR A 215 -14.50 -21.98 1.58
CA THR A 215 -13.44 -22.98 1.39
C THR A 215 -12.23 -22.61 2.26
N ALA A 216 -11.68 -23.59 2.98
CA ALA A 216 -10.37 -23.44 3.59
C ALA A 216 -9.33 -23.18 2.47
N SER A 217 -8.60 -22.07 2.52
CA SER A 217 -7.65 -21.69 1.47
C SER A 217 -6.56 -22.75 1.32
N PRO A 218 -6.45 -23.42 0.16
CA PRO A 218 -5.64 -24.63 0.01
C PRO A 218 -4.14 -24.38 0.14
N LEU A 219 -3.45 -25.21 0.93
CA LEU A 219 -1.99 -25.27 1.00
C LEU A 219 -1.52 -26.60 0.39
N PHE A 220 -0.80 -26.55 -0.71
CA PHE A 220 -0.31 -27.72 -1.40
C PHE A 220 1.08 -28.10 -0.89
N ASN A 221 1.20 -29.28 -0.25
CA ASN A 221 2.47 -29.84 0.21
C ASN A 221 3.11 -30.81 -0.80
N PHE A 222 2.59 -30.81 -2.03
CA PHE A 222 3.03 -31.63 -3.14
C PHE A 222 3.28 -30.77 -4.38
N MET A 223 4.01 -31.32 -5.34
CA MET A 223 4.24 -30.69 -6.64
C MET A 223 3.14 -31.10 -7.62
N PRO A 224 2.70 -30.18 -8.51
CA PRO A 224 1.74 -30.52 -9.56
C PRO A 224 2.35 -31.56 -10.52
N GLU A 225 1.51 -32.51 -10.98
CA GLU A 225 1.92 -33.58 -11.88
C GLU A 225 1.62 -33.27 -13.35
N SER A 226 0.67 -32.37 -13.61
CA SER A 226 0.25 -31.94 -14.94
C SER A 226 0.51 -30.46 -15.20
N PHE A 227 0.40 -30.05 -16.48
CA PHE A 227 0.49 -28.64 -16.86
C PHE A 227 -0.69 -27.83 -16.30
N ASP A 228 -1.91 -28.38 -16.31
CA ASP A 228 -3.10 -27.70 -15.81
C ASP A 228 -3.05 -27.55 -14.28
N GLU A 229 -2.57 -28.56 -13.55
CA GLU A 229 -2.30 -28.41 -12.12
C GLU A 229 -1.23 -27.36 -11.82
N THR A 230 -0.18 -27.28 -12.64
CA THR A 230 0.84 -26.23 -12.50
C THR A 230 0.21 -24.84 -12.62
N ARG A 231 -0.62 -24.64 -13.65
CA ARG A 231 -1.34 -23.38 -13.86
C ARG A 231 -2.32 -23.08 -12.74
N TYR A 232 -3.03 -24.10 -12.25
CA TYR A 232 -3.97 -23.94 -11.13
C TYR A 232 -3.22 -23.52 -9.85
N HIS A 233 -2.14 -24.22 -9.48
CA HIS A 233 -1.33 -23.85 -8.32
C HIS A 233 -0.74 -22.46 -8.48
N GLY A 234 -0.20 -22.15 -9.66
CA GLY A 234 0.37 -20.85 -9.96
C GLY A 234 -0.65 -19.72 -9.81
N LEU A 235 -1.83 -19.85 -10.42
CA LEU A 235 -2.90 -18.87 -10.32
C LEU A 235 -3.37 -18.68 -8.88
N LEU A 236 -3.56 -19.78 -8.14
CA LEU A 236 -4.02 -19.72 -6.76
C LEU A 236 -3.00 -18.99 -5.87
N TYR A 237 -1.71 -19.33 -5.94
CA TYR A 237 -0.68 -18.64 -5.15
C TYR A 237 -0.52 -17.18 -5.58
N PHE A 238 -0.67 -16.88 -6.87
CA PHE A 238 -0.68 -15.50 -7.35
C PHE A 238 -1.85 -14.69 -6.77
N GLN A 239 -3.07 -15.27 -6.71
CA GLN A 239 -4.21 -14.63 -6.07
C GLN A 239 -4.04 -14.48 -4.55
N LYS A 240 -3.37 -15.45 -3.89
CA LYS A 240 -3.12 -15.40 -2.45
C LYS A 240 -2.21 -14.26 -2.03
N ILE A 241 -1.22 -13.91 -2.83
CA ILE A 241 -0.33 -12.79 -2.51
C ILE A 241 -1.05 -11.43 -2.58
N ASP A 242 -2.12 -11.32 -3.38
CA ASP A 242 -2.97 -10.13 -3.51
C ASP A 242 -4.05 -10.06 -2.41
N SER A 243 -3.65 -10.30 -1.19
CA SER A 243 -4.51 -10.47 -0.02
C SER A 243 -4.53 -9.24 0.90
N TYR A 244 -5.05 -9.42 2.10
CA TYR A 244 -5.18 -8.36 3.09
C TYR A 244 -4.26 -8.61 4.27
N PHE A 245 -4.04 -7.57 5.06
CA PHE A 245 -3.39 -7.71 6.35
C PHE A 245 -3.97 -6.73 7.38
N MET A 246 -3.86 -7.10 8.66
CA MET A 246 -4.11 -6.22 9.79
C MET A 246 -2.81 -5.96 10.54
N LEU A 247 -2.58 -4.70 10.91
CA LEU A 247 -1.42 -4.32 11.72
C LEU A 247 -1.48 -4.94 13.11
N LYS A 248 -0.36 -5.48 13.57
CA LYS A 248 -0.21 -5.79 15.00
C LYS A 248 0.00 -4.50 15.80
N LYS A 249 -0.35 -4.53 17.08
CA LYS A 249 -0.47 -3.35 17.94
C LYS A 249 0.77 -2.47 18.06
N ALA A 250 1.97 -3.04 17.84
CA ALA A 250 3.26 -2.33 17.95
C ALA A 250 3.84 -1.94 16.57
N SER A 251 3.25 -2.42 15.49
CA SER A 251 3.79 -2.28 14.13
C SER A 251 3.41 -0.94 13.51
N ASN A 252 4.26 -0.43 12.65
CA ASN A 252 3.98 0.76 11.84
C ASN A 252 4.12 0.44 10.35
N ILE A 253 3.49 1.27 9.52
CA ILE A 253 3.41 1.03 8.08
C ILE A 253 4.77 1.14 7.38
N VAL A 254 5.69 1.91 7.94
CA VAL A 254 7.05 2.08 7.37
C VAL A 254 7.84 0.78 7.49
N ASP A 255 7.78 0.15 8.67
CA ASP A 255 8.45 -1.13 8.91
C ASP A 255 7.85 -2.23 8.03
N ILE A 256 6.52 -2.16 7.79
CA ILE A 256 5.86 -3.10 6.88
C ILE A 256 6.33 -2.89 5.44
N ILE A 257 6.36 -1.66 4.93
CA ILE A 257 6.84 -1.39 3.56
C ILE A 257 8.30 -1.85 3.40
N ALA A 258 9.15 -1.58 4.38
CA ALA A 258 10.53 -2.05 4.37
C ALA A 258 10.63 -3.58 4.43
N GLY A 259 9.78 -4.22 5.25
CA GLY A 259 9.69 -5.67 5.36
C GLY A 259 9.23 -6.34 4.07
N LEU A 260 8.17 -5.83 3.44
CA LEU A 260 7.67 -6.30 2.14
C LEU A 260 8.76 -6.22 1.06
N ASP A 261 9.53 -5.13 1.04
CA ASP A 261 10.62 -4.95 0.10
C ASP A 261 11.77 -5.96 0.31
N ASN A 262 12.09 -6.23 1.59
CA ASN A 262 13.07 -7.26 1.95
C ASN A 262 12.59 -8.66 1.55
N ILE A 263 11.32 -8.99 1.80
CA ILE A 263 10.71 -10.27 1.42
C ILE A 263 10.74 -10.43 -0.10
N SER A 264 10.31 -9.41 -0.86
CA SER A 264 10.34 -9.43 -2.32
C SER A 264 11.75 -9.64 -2.87
N THR A 265 12.73 -8.92 -2.33
CA THR A 265 14.13 -9.03 -2.75
C THR A 265 14.73 -10.41 -2.41
N ALA A 266 14.46 -10.93 -1.20
CA ALA A 266 14.97 -12.21 -0.75
C ALA A 266 14.42 -13.39 -1.58
N ASN A 267 13.19 -13.28 -2.08
CA ASN A 267 12.53 -14.30 -2.88
C ASN A 267 12.66 -14.08 -4.40
N ASN A 268 13.40 -13.07 -4.85
CA ASN A 268 13.48 -12.67 -6.26
C ASN A 268 12.11 -12.41 -6.91
N MET A 269 11.18 -11.85 -6.13
CA MET A 269 9.83 -11.55 -6.57
C MET A 269 9.63 -10.05 -6.77
N PHE A 270 8.53 -9.71 -7.40
CA PHE A 270 8.11 -8.33 -7.65
C PHE A 270 7.77 -7.58 -6.34
N PRO A 271 7.86 -6.24 -6.33
CA PRO A 271 7.53 -5.43 -5.17
C PRO A 271 6.03 -5.48 -4.86
N MET A 272 5.67 -5.65 -3.58
CA MET A 272 4.28 -5.56 -3.11
C MET A 272 3.96 -4.14 -2.65
N TYR A 273 2.73 -3.71 -2.89
CA TYR A 273 2.24 -2.38 -2.56
C TYR A 273 1.03 -2.47 -1.64
N ILE A 274 0.81 -1.42 -0.85
CA ILE A 274 -0.35 -1.28 0.03
C ILE A 274 -1.33 -0.32 -0.62
N GLN A 275 -2.53 -0.77 -0.93
CA GLN A 275 -3.51 0.00 -1.71
C GLN A 275 -3.88 1.36 -1.09
N ALA A 276 -3.85 1.47 0.24
CA ALA A 276 -4.16 2.71 0.96
C ALA A 276 -3.12 3.84 0.73
N TYR A 277 -1.97 3.54 0.15
CA TYR A 277 -0.87 4.50 -0.05
C TYR A 277 -0.51 4.62 -1.52
N SER A 278 -0.25 5.86 -1.98
CA SER A 278 0.15 6.05 -3.36
C SER A 278 1.47 5.35 -3.68
N PRO A 279 1.65 4.81 -4.90
CA PRO A 279 2.90 4.15 -5.30
C PRO A 279 4.12 5.05 -5.14
N TYR A 280 4.00 6.34 -5.47
CA TYR A 280 5.07 7.33 -5.32
C TYR A 280 5.52 7.48 -3.86
N TYR A 281 4.54 7.49 -2.94
CA TYR A 281 4.82 7.55 -1.50
C TYR A 281 5.56 6.31 -1.02
N GLN A 282 5.13 5.12 -1.44
CA GLN A 282 5.80 3.87 -1.08
C GLN A 282 7.20 3.76 -1.71
N MET A 283 7.40 4.20 -2.95
CA MET A 283 8.72 4.29 -3.57
C MET A 283 9.65 5.23 -2.80
N TYR A 284 9.13 6.35 -2.32
CA TYR A 284 9.89 7.30 -1.50
C TYR A 284 10.29 6.69 -0.15
N ILE A 285 9.37 6.00 0.54
CA ILE A 285 9.68 5.25 1.77
C ILE A 285 10.73 4.17 1.49
N ARG A 286 10.57 3.37 0.43
CA ARG A 286 11.55 2.35 0.03
C ARG A 286 12.95 2.94 -0.18
N PHE A 287 13.03 4.06 -0.85
CA PHE A 287 14.31 4.76 -1.05
C PHE A 287 14.96 5.11 0.28
N ILE A 288 14.21 5.68 1.21
CA ILE A 288 14.73 6.12 2.51
C ILE A 288 15.07 4.94 3.43
N CYS A 289 14.20 3.93 3.51
CA CYS A 289 14.45 2.76 4.37
C CYS A 289 15.68 1.94 3.95
N ARG A 290 16.09 2.03 2.68
CA ARG A 290 17.32 1.39 2.18
C ARG A 290 18.61 2.13 2.52
N GLN A 291 18.51 3.39 2.92
CA GLN A 291 19.68 4.21 3.22
C GLN A 291 20.04 4.14 4.72
N PRO A 292 21.32 4.10 5.08
CA PRO A 292 21.72 4.26 6.47
C PRO A 292 21.30 5.63 7.01
N LEU A 293 20.80 5.69 8.24
CA LEU A 293 20.37 6.92 8.90
C LEU A 293 21.40 8.07 8.83
N VAL A 294 22.70 7.72 8.84
CA VAL A 294 23.80 8.69 8.70
C VAL A 294 23.77 9.38 7.34
N VAL A 295 23.39 8.65 6.27
CA VAL A 295 23.29 9.24 4.91
C VAL A 295 22.12 10.22 4.86
N ASP A 296 20.99 9.90 5.49
CA ASP A 296 19.82 10.77 5.54
C ASP A 296 20.10 12.06 6.30
N ILE A 297 20.76 11.97 7.46
CA ILE A 297 21.20 13.14 8.23
C ILE A 297 22.19 13.99 7.41
N PHE A 298 23.15 13.34 6.76
CA PHE A 298 24.11 14.05 5.90
C PHE A 298 23.43 14.75 4.74
N LEU A 299 22.52 14.07 4.05
CA LEU A 299 21.74 14.62 2.94
C LEU A 299 20.87 15.80 3.39
N PHE A 300 20.21 15.68 4.54
CA PHE A 300 19.44 16.75 5.17
C PHE A 300 20.29 17.99 5.45
N VAL A 301 21.44 17.83 6.11
CA VAL A 301 22.37 18.94 6.40
C VAL A 301 22.86 19.59 5.11
N LEU A 302 23.21 18.79 4.10
CA LEU A 302 23.69 19.29 2.81
C LEU A 302 22.61 20.11 2.07
N LEU A 303 21.37 19.64 2.07
CA LEU A 303 20.24 20.33 1.44
C LEU A 303 19.89 21.63 2.16
N LEU A 304 19.91 21.64 3.50
CA LEU A 304 19.71 22.85 4.29
C LEU A 304 20.81 23.89 4.04
N LEU A 305 22.07 23.45 3.99
CA LEU A 305 23.18 24.33 3.65
C LEU A 305 23.02 24.92 2.24
N GLY A 306 22.60 24.12 1.27
CA GLY A 306 22.27 24.57 -0.08
C GLY A 306 21.19 25.65 -0.10
N ALA A 307 20.11 25.44 0.66
CA ALA A 307 19.03 26.41 0.79
C ALA A 307 19.51 27.73 1.41
N LEU A 308 20.30 27.67 2.49
CA LEU A 308 20.88 28.83 3.14
C LEU A 308 21.85 29.60 2.22
N ILE A 309 22.68 28.89 1.44
CA ILE A 309 23.58 29.50 0.45
C ILE A 309 22.76 30.25 -0.61
N CYS A 310 21.70 29.67 -1.12
CA CYS A 310 20.81 30.33 -2.08
C CYS A 310 20.21 31.61 -1.48
N GLN A 311 19.73 31.60 -0.26
CA GLN A 311 19.18 32.77 0.44
C GLN A 311 20.25 33.86 0.65
N CYS A 312 21.44 33.49 1.13
CA CYS A 312 22.55 34.43 1.27
C CYS A 312 22.94 35.09 -0.06
N TYR A 313 22.89 34.32 -1.16
CA TYR A 313 23.19 34.83 -2.49
C TYR A 313 22.13 35.79 -3.01
N ILE A 314 20.84 35.49 -2.76
CA ILE A 314 19.69 36.37 -3.05
C ILE A 314 19.88 37.72 -2.36
N ILE A 315 20.23 37.73 -1.08
CA ILE A 315 20.46 38.93 -0.30
C ILE A 315 21.70 39.72 -0.85
N HIS A 316 22.76 39.01 -1.23
CA HIS A 316 23.93 39.64 -1.84
C HIS A 316 23.57 40.31 -3.20
N LEU A 317 22.80 39.64 -4.03
CA LEU A 317 22.28 40.18 -5.30
C LEU A 317 21.39 41.41 -5.07
N SER A 318 20.50 41.39 -4.09
CA SER A 318 19.63 42.53 -3.76
C SER A 318 20.41 43.78 -3.36
N ARG A 319 21.56 43.60 -2.64
CA ARG A 319 22.48 44.71 -2.29
C ARG A 319 23.18 45.31 -3.48
N ALA A 320 23.57 44.46 -4.45
CA ALA A 320 24.28 44.96 -5.65
C ALA A 320 23.41 45.87 -6.51
N VAL A 321 22.06 45.76 -6.38
CA VAL A 321 21.11 46.65 -7.10
C VAL A 321 20.84 47.96 -6.36
N THR A 322 20.90 47.95 -5.01
CA THR A 322 20.42 49.06 -4.16
C THR A 322 21.52 49.92 -3.58
N SER A 323 22.64 50.12 -4.30
CA SER A 323 23.80 50.88 -3.81
C SER A 323 23.51 52.37 -3.48
N LYS A 324 22.29 52.90 -3.66
CA LYS A 324 21.96 54.31 -3.39
C LYS A 324 20.71 54.58 -2.54
N CYS A 325 19.80 53.65 -2.35
CA CYS A 325 18.68 53.76 -1.40
C CYS A 325 18.24 52.40 -0.97
N PHE A 326 18.25 52.14 0.34
CA PHE A 326 17.77 50.92 0.96
C PHE A 326 16.22 50.89 0.86
N ASP A 327 15.69 50.35 -0.21
CA ASP A 327 14.26 50.30 -0.41
C ASP A 327 13.68 49.14 0.43
N LEU A 328 13.07 49.51 1.59
CA LEU A 328 12.39 48.60 2.50
C LEU A 328 11.35 47.74 1.78
N LYS A 329 10.80 48.27 0.67
CA LYS A 329 9.81 47.53 -0.16
C LYS A 329 10.42 46.30 -0.83
N LEU A 330 11.71 46.42 -1.24
CA LEU A 330 12.41 45.26 -1.86
C LEU A 330 12.72 44.19 -0.83
N LEU A 331 13.05 44.56 0.41
CA LEU A 331 13.34 43.66 1.52
C LEU A 331 12.10 42.90 1.95
N LEU A 332 10.91 43.51 1.89
CA LEU A 332 9.63 42.88 2.21
C LEU A 332 9.06 42.08 1.03
N PHE A 333 9.53 42.33 -0.19
CA PHE A 333 9.07 41.64 -1.38
C PHE A 333 9.42 40.13 -1.37
N TYR A 334 10.61 39.77 -0.89
CA TYR A 334 11.05 38.38 -0.87
C TYR A 334 10.26 37.52 0.11
N PRO A 335 10.11 37.88 1.40
CA PRO A 335 9.23 37.10 2.31
C PRO A 335 7.77 37.03 1.82
N PHE A 336 7.29 38.11 1.17
CA PHE A 336 5.95 38.09 0.59
C PHE A 336 5.85 37.16 -0.62
N PHE A 337 6.87 37.15 -1.48
CA PHE A 337 6.92 36.24 -2.62
C PHE A 337 7.03 34.78 -2.17
N ASP A 338 7.89 34.50 -1.20
CA ASP A 338 8.02 33.18 -0.59
C ASP A 338 6.71 32.74 0.05
N PHE A 339 6.03 33.63 0.78
CA PHE A 339 4.68 33.36 1.32
C PHE A 339 3.64 33.06 0.22
N CYS A 340 3.63 33.80 -0.88
CA CYS A 340 2.73 33.52 -2.01
C CYS A 340 3.04 32.19 -2.69
N MET A 341 4.33 31.83 -2.87
CA MET A 341 4.73 30.53 -3.41
C MET A 341 4.35 29.37 -2.47
N ILE A 342 4.46 29.60 -1.17
CA ILE A 342 4.00 28.73 -0.09
C ILE A 342 2.51 28.43 -0.25
N LEU A 343 1.71 29.47 -0.30
CA LEU A 343 0.27 29.36 -0.43
C LEU A 343 -0.13 28.69 -1.75
N PHE A 344 0.57 29.00 -2.84
CA PHE A 344 0.35 28.38 -4.15
C PHE A 344 0.64 26.87 -4.12
N PHE A 345 1.78 26.45 -3.57
CA PHE A 345 2.11 25.01 -3.46
C PHE A 345 1.22 24.30 -2.44
N PHE A 346 0.77 24.97 -1.38
CA PHE A 346 -0.22 24.44 -0.44
C PHE A 346 -1.56 24.17 -1.14
N ILE A 347 -2.09 25.17 -1.88
CA ILE A 347 -3.33 25.04 -2.63
C ILE A 347 -3.19 23.98 -3.74
N LEU A 348 -2.05 23.94 -4.44
CA LEU A 348 -1.79 22.93 -5.47
C LEU A 348 -1.67 21.53 -4.85
N GLY A 349 -1.03 21.40 -3.69
CA GLY A 349 -0.94 20.17 -2.90
C GLY A 349 -2.31 19.69 -2.44
N GLU A 350 -3.14 20.57 -1.90
CA GLU A 350 -4.54 20.26 -1.51
C GLU A 350 -5.40 19.86 -2.71
N LEU A 351 -5.25 20.54 -3.87
CA LEU A 351 -5.97 20.21 -5.10
C LEU A 351 -5.51 18.87 -5.73
N MET A 352 -4.23 18.52 -5.61
CA MET A 352 -3.69 17.24 -6.07
C MET A 352 -3.90 16.11 -5.07
N SER A 353 -4.08 16.43 -3.79
CA SER A 353 -4.30 15.47 -2.69
C SER A 353 -5.79 15.24 -2.41
N MET A 354 -6.62 15.09 -3.41
CA MET A 354 -7.99 14.58 -3.18
C MET A 354 -8.01 13.21 -2.46
N ASN A 355 -6.84 12.68 -2.14
CA ASN A 355 -6.60 11.56 -1.23
C ASN A 355 -5.48 11.90 -0.22
N LYS A 356 -5.88 12.58 0.87
CA LYS A 356 -5.40 12.46 2.27
C LYS A 356 -3.89 12.28 2.57
N ASP A 357 -2.96 12.84 1.81
CA ASP A 357 -1.54 12.78 2.20
C ASP A 357 -1.15 13.95 3.11
N PHE A 358 -1.56 13.84 4.39
CA PHE A 358 -1.19 14.75 5.50
C PHE A 358 0.34 14.99 5.60
N LEU A 359 1.15 14.06 5.09
CA LEU A 359 2.63 14.15 5.11
C LEU A 359 3.20 15.22 4.19
N ILE A 360 2.65 15.35 2.99
CA ILE A 360 3.06 16.41 2.04
C ILE A 360 2.74 17.77 2.65
N SER A 361 1.57 17.88 3.28
CA SER A 361 1.15 19.10 3.98
C SER A 361 2.07 19.44 5.16
N ALA A 362 2.46 18.47 5.98
CA ALA A 362 3.32 18.69 7.14
C ALA A 362 4.75 19.06 6.74
N SER A 363 5.35 18.39 5.75
CA SER A 363 6.70 18.72 5.28
C SER A 363 6.74 20.08 4.58
N LEU A 364 5.70 20.43 3.85
CA LEU A 364 5.53 21.73 3.26
C LEU A 364 5.44 22.82 4.33
N ILE A 365 4.58 22.68 5.33
CA ILE A 365 4.42 23.64 6.44
C ILE A 365 5.74 23.85 7.18
N LEU A 366 6.49 22.79 7.50
CA LEU A 366 7.79 22.89 8.18
C LEU A 366 8.83 23.62 7.32
N THR A 367 8.91 23.30 6.03
CA THR A 367 9.79 23.97 5.07
C THR A 367 9.50 25.47 5.04
N LEU A 368 8.25 25.82 5.01
CA LEU A 368 7.76 27.19 4.89
C LEU A 368 8.01 27.98 6.16
N THR A 369 7.76 27.38 7.30
CA THR A 369 8.06 27.98 8.60
C THR A 369 9.56 28.23 8.72
N PHE A 370 10.41 27.30 8.30
CA PHE A 370 11.86 27.45 8.35
C PHE A 370 12.36 28.57 7.41
N ILE A 371 11.89 28.63 6.17
CA ILE A 371 12.28 29.69 5.20
C ILE A 371 11.84 31.05 5.73
N PHE A 372 10.60 31.17 6.19
CA PHE A 372 10.06 32.40 6.78
C PHE A 372 10.86 32.87 7.99
N LEU A 373 11.19 31.96 8.92
CA LEU A 373 11.99 32.29 10.11
C LEU A 373 13.42 32.65 9.74
N SER A 374 14.03 31.98 8.74
CA SER A 374 15.38 32.29 8.29
C SER A 374 15.45 33.66 7.61
N ASP A 375 14.43 34.04 6.83
CA ASP A 375 14.34 35.35 6.20
C ASP A 375 14.18 36.48 7.24
N ILE A 376 13.33 36.28 8.25
CA ILE A 376 13.20 37.24 9.38
C ILE A 376 14.54 37.38 10.12
N ALA A 377 15.21 36.27 10.46
CA ALA A 377 16.50 36.31 11.14
C ALA A 377 17.56 37.04 10.33
N LEU A 378 17.62 36.84 9.02
CA LEU A 378 18.52 37.51 8.13
C LEU A 378 18.21 39.02 8.02
N ILE A 379 16.93 39.40 7.95
CA ILE A 379 16.50 40.80 7.96
C ILE A 379 16.97 41.49 9.25
N ILE A 380 16.76 40.87 10.43
CA ILE A 380 17.17 41.42 11.74
C ILE A 380 18.71 41.59 11.79
N LEU A 381 19.48 40.58 11.39
CA LEU A 381 20.94 40.63 11.36
C LEU A 381 21.47 41.73 10.47
N PHE A 382 20.83 42.02 9.36
CA PHE A 382 21.21 43.09 8.47
C PHE A 382 20.84 44.46 8.97
N GLN A 383 19.70 44.66 9.61
CA GLN A 383 19.33 45.91 10.25
C GLN A 383 20.30 46.27 11.40
N SER A 384 20.73 45.26 12.18
CA SER A 384 21.70 45.50 13.27
C SER A 384 23.10 45.96 12.75
N LYS A 385 23.59 45.36 11.63
CA LYS A 385 24.84 45.76 11.01
C LYS A 385 24.77 47.14 10.36
N SER A 386 23.66 47.51 9.74
CA SER A 386 23.44 48.84 9.17
C SER A 386 23.50 49.95 10.24
N LYS A 387 22.86 49.74 11.40
CA LYS A 387 22.92 50.68 12.52
C LYS A 387 24.32 50.82 13.08
N SER A 388 25.12 49.76 13.15
CA SER A 388 26.51 49.83 13.66
C SER A 388 27.45 50.60 12.71
N GLN A 389 27.24 50.53 11.39
CA GLN A 389 28.04 51.29 10.41
C GLN A 389 27.66 52.78 10.40
N ILE A 390 26.40 53.14 10.59
CA ILE A 390 26.00 54.56 10.68
C ILE A 390 26.55 55.20 11.94
N SER A 391 26.63 54.49 13.07
CA SER A 391 27.25 55.01 14.31
C SER A 391 28.77 55.15 14.23
N LEU A 392 29.43 54.41 13.34
CA LEU A 392 30.89 54.57 13.06
C LEU A 392 31.21 55.71 12.11
N CYS A 393 30.28 56.12 11.24
CA CYS A 393 30.45 57.27 10.34
C CYS A 393 30.07 58.62 10.98
N GLN A 394 29.47 58.59 12.18
CA GLN A 394 29.12 59.80 12.97
C GLN A 394 30.13 60.13 14.07
N LYS A 395 31.15 59.32 14.24
CA LYS A 395 32.35 59.61 15.07
C LYS A 395 33.52 60.01 14.19
#